data_b87391d180a4e89c6fd42b62b797e9f0
#
_entry.id   b87391d180a4e89c6fd42b62b797e9f0
#
_cell.length_a   1.000
_cell.length_b   1.000
_cell.length_c   1.000
_cell.angle_alpha   90.00
_cell.angle_beta   90.00
_cell.angle_gamma   90.00
#
_symmetry.space_group_name_H-M   'P 1'
#
loop_
_entity.id
_entity.type
_entity.pdbx_description
1 polymer ?
#
loop_
_entity_poly.entity_id
_entity_poly.type
_entity_poly.pdbx_seq_one_letter_code
_entity_poly.pdbx_strand_id
1 'polypeptide(L)'
;MLAPSKSEASADFLTWLDRIDADGRLFLSVVSIHEIEKGIALLDHKGATAKAASLKAWLSGLVSIYDDKIVGFDAQAAAIGGRLEAKALAAGHDPGMADAVIAGTAAAHELVIVTRNTKHFLPFGVAVLSPDETAAQGGPA
;
A
#
# COMPACT_ATOMS: atom_id res chain seq x y z
N MET A 1 1.16 -6.05 -2.37
CA MET A 1 0.95 -4.61 -2.63
C MET A 1 1.54 -3.80 -1.48
N LEU A 2 2.30 -2.76 -1.80
CA LEU A 2 2.90 -1.89 -0.80
C LEU A 2 1.94 -0.78 -0.39
N ALA A 3 1.79 -0.57 0.92
CA ALA A 3 1.17 0.61 1.49
C ALA A 3 2.26 1.57 1.96
N PRO A 4 2.00 2.90 1.97
CA PRO A 4 3.00 3.87 2.41
C PRO A 4 3.49 3.62 3.83
N SER A 5 4.79 3.77 4.05
CA SER A 5 5.41 3.67 5.35
C SER A 5 6.45 4.77 5.52
N LYS A 6 6.53 5.33 6.73
CA LYS A 6 7.48 6.40 7.06
C LYS A 6 8.73 5.90 7.76
N SER A 7 8.77 4.62 8.15
CA SER A 7 9.88 4.08 8.93
C SER A 7 10.97 3.52 8.03
N GLU A 8 12.19 3.50 8.54
CA GLU A 8 13.31 2.88 7.83
C GLU A 8 13.05 1.39 7.65
N ALA A 9 13.35 0.89 6.46
CA ALA A 9 13.22 -0.54 6.16
C ALA A 9 14.49 -1.27 6.58
N SER A 10 14.35 -2.49 7.10
CA SER A 10 15.48 -3.35 7.40
C SER A 10 16.14 -3.84 6.10
N ALA A 11 17.42 -4.25 6.19
CA ALA A 11 18.14 -4.82 5.04
C ALA A 11 17.45 -6.08 4.52
N ASP A 12 16.94 -6.91 5.41
CA ASP A 12 16.24 -8.14 5.02
C ASP A 12 14.94 -7.84 4.28
N PHE A 13 14.21 -6.82 4.70
CA PHE A 13 13.01 -6.38 4.01
C PHE A 13 13.32 -5.86 2.61
N LEU A 14 14.38 -5.05 2.48
CA LEU A 14 14.80 -4.51 1.18
C LEU A 14 15.21 -5.64 0.22
N THR A 15 15.93 -6.64 0.72
CA THR A 15 16.31 -7.83 -0.06
C THR A 15 15.09 -8.60 -0.53
N TRP A 16 14.11 -8.75 0.34
CA TRP A 16 12.84 -9.40 0.01
C TRP A 16 12.09 -8.61 -1.07
N LEU A 17 12.03 -7.28 -0.95
CA LEU A 17 11.39 -6.41 -1.95
C LEU A 17 12.05 -6.54 -3.32
N ASP A 18 13.39 -6.51 -3.36
CA ASP A 18 14.13 -6.64 -4.61
C ASP A 18 13.81 -7.95 -5.31
N ARG A 19 13.69 -9.03 -4.56
CA ARG A 19 13.35 -10.33 -5.10
C ARG A 19 11.93 -10.36 -5.67
N ILE A 20 10.96 -9.85 -4.93
CA ILE A 20 9.57 -9.80 -5.38
C ILE A 20 9.43 -8.90 -6.61
N ASP A 21 10.14 -7.79 -6.64
CA ASP A 21 10.16 -6.87 -7.77
C ASP A 21 10.77 -7.54 -9.02
N ALA A 22 11.89 -8.24 -8.85
CA ALA A 22 12.53 -8.96 -9.95
C ALA A 22 11.61 -10.03 -10.54
N ASP A 23 10.76 -10.64 -9.73
CA ASP A 23 9.77 -11.63 -10.15
C ASP A 23 8.52 -11.00 -10.78
N GLY A 24 8.43 -9.67 -10.85
CA GLY A 24 7.26 -8.98 -11.37
C GLY A 24 6.03 -9.06 -10.47
N ARG A 25 6.23 -9.31 -9.19
CA ARG A 25 5.14 -9.53 -8.22
C ARG A 25 4.91 -8.36 -7.28
N LEU A 26 5.61 -7.25 -7.49
CA LEU A 26 5.43 -6.04 -6.67
C LEU A 26 4.50 -5.07 -7.39
N PHE A 27 3.42 -4.69 -6.72
CA PHE A 27 2.37 -3.83 -7.28
C PHE A 27 2.16 -2.63 -6.38
N LEU A 28 1.71 -1.52 -6.98
CA LEU A 28 1.31 -0.32 -6.26
C LEU A 28 -0.19 -0.09 -6.47
N SER A 29 -0.86 0.41 -5.44
CA SER A 29 -2.25 0.81 -5.54
C SER A 29 -2.35 2.29 -5.95
N VAL A 30 -3.34 2.63 -6.78
CA VAL A 30 -3.63 4.03 -7.09
C VAL A 30 -3.96 4.82 -5.83
N VAL A 31 -4.53 4.17 -4.81
CA VAL A 31 -4.83 4.82 -3.53
C VAL A 31 -3.54 5.15 -2.78
N SER A 32 -2.53 4.28 -2.86
CA SER A 32 -1.22 4.57 -2.27
C SER A 32 -0.59 5.80 -2.93
N ILE A 33 -0.71 5.91 -4.24
CA ILE A 33 -0.23 7.10 -4.97
C ILE A 33 -0.98 8.35 -4.51
N HIS A 34 -2.30 8.26 -4.37
CA HIS A 34 -3.12 9.36 -3.85
C HIS A 34 -2.67 9.81 -2.46
N GLU A 35 -2.44 8.87 -1.55
CA GLU A 35 -2.01 9.17 -0.19
C GLU A 35 -0.62 9.82 -0.15
N ILE A 36 0.29 9.34 -0.99
CA ILE A 36 1.64 9.92 -1.10
C ILE A 36 1.56 11.33 -1.66
N GLU A 37 0.79 11.56 -2.73
CA GLU A 37 0.59 12.89 -3.32
C GLU A 37 0.00 13.86 -2.31
N LYS A 38 -0.99 13.41 -1.54
CA LYS A 38 -1.61 14.22 -0.48
C LYS A 38 -0.56 14.63 0.55
N GLY A 39 0.28 13.68 0.99
CA GLY A 39 1.34 13.97 1.94
C GLY A 39 2.36 14.99 1.42
N ILE A 40 2.73 14.87 0.15
CA ILE A 40 3.64 15.82 -0.51
C ILE A 40 3.03 17.22 -0.56
N ALA A 41 1.77 17.31 -0.97
CA ALA A 41 1.06 18.59 -1.05
C ALA A 41 0.96 19.26 0.32
N LEU A 42 0.70 18.48 1.38
CA LEU A 42 0.65 19.00 2.75
C LEU A 42 2.00 19.54 3.20
N LEU A 43 3.10 18.88 2.85
CA LEU A 43 4.45 19.37 3.13
C LEU A 43 4.71 20.71 2.43
N ASP A 44 4.29 20.83 1.19
CA ASP A 44 4.44 22.07 0.43
C ASP A 44 3.65 23.21 1.07
N HIS A 45 2.40 22.94 1.47
CA HIS A 45 1.56 23.93 2.16
C HIS A 45 2.15 24.37 3.50
N LYS A 46 2.93 23.51 4.16
CA LYS A 46 3.61 23.86 5.42
C LYS A 46 4.92 24.59 5.21
N GLY A 47 5.32 24.84 3.97
CA GLY A 47 6.57 25.52 3.65
C GLY A 47 7.78 24.61 3.49
N ALA A 48 7.63 23.30 3.64
CA ALA A 48 8.73 22.32 3.43
C ALA A 48 8.89 22.02 1.93
N THR A 49 9.12 23.08 1.14
CA THR A 49 9.08 23.01 -0.33
C THR A 49 10.20 22.17 -0.92
N ALA A 50 11.40 22.21 -0.35
CA ALA A 50 12.53 21.42 -0.83
C ALA A 50 12.27 19.92 -0.66
N LYS A 51 11.75 19.53 0.51
CA LYS A 51 11.40 18.15 0.79
C LYS A 51 10.25 17.69 -0.08
N ALA A 52 9.24 18.53 -0.27
CA ALA A 52 8.10 18.23 -1.14
C ALA A 52 8.56 18.01 -2.58
N ALA A 53 9.43 18.88 -3.11
CA ALA A 53 9.96 18.75 -4.47
C ALA A 53 10.76 17.45 -4.64
N SER A 54 11.57 17.09 -3.65
CA SER A 54 12.36 15.86 -3.67
C SER A 54 11.46 14.61 -3.69
N LEU A 55 10.43 14.59 -2.86
CA LEU A 55 9.48 13.49 -2.81
C LEU A 55 8.64 13.40 -4.08
N LYS A 56 8.30 14.54 -4.66
CA LYS A 56 7.54 14.58 -5.91
C LYS A 56 8.34 13.97 -7.07
N ALA A 57 9.64 14.29 -7.15
CA ALA A 57 10.52 13.69 -8.14
C ALA A 57 10.64 12.18 -7.95
N TRP A 58 10.78 11.73 -6.69
CA TRP A 58 10.81 10.32 -6.35
C TRP A 58 9.52 9.61 -6.77
N LEU A 59 8.35 10.19 -6.47
CA LEU A 59 7.07 9.60 -6.82
C LEU A 59 6.87 9.52 -8.34
N SER A 60 7.27 10.56 -9.08
CA SER A 60 7.19 10.54 -10.55
C SER A 60 8.03 9.40 -11.12
N GLY A 61 9.23 9.19 -10.61
CA GLY A 61 10.08 8.08 -11.01
C GLY A 61 9.45 6.73 -10.69
N LEU A 62 8.87 6.60 -9.50
CA LEU A 62 8.21 5.37 -9.06
C LEU A 62 7.01 5.03 -9.96
N VAL A 63 6.16 5.99 -10.25
CA VAL A 63 5.00 5.80 -11.14
C VAL A 63 5.45 5.39 -12.54
N SER A 64 6.52 5.99 -13.04
CA SER A 64 7.07 5.66 -14.35
C SER A 64 7.61 4.23 -14.41
N ILE A 65 8.33 3.81 -13.36
CA ILE A 65 8.92 2.47 -13.30
C ILE A 65 7.84 1.39 -13.17
N TYR A 66 6.81 1.65 -12.36
CA TYR A 66 5.75 0.67 -12.06
C TYR A 66 4.48 0.88 -12.88
N ASP A 67 4.57 1.56 -14.04
CA ASP A 67 3.42 1.93 -14.85
C ASP A 67 2.46 0.76 -15.09
N ASP A 68 2.96 -0.39 -15.49
CA ASP A 68 2.17 -1.60 -15.75
C ASP A 68 1.88 -2.42 -14.48
N LYS A 69 2.39 -2.00 -13.33
CA LYS A 69 2.17 -2.66 -12.03
C LYS A 69 1.34 -1.80 -11.09
N ILE A 70 0.69 -0.77 -11.60
CA ILE A 70 -0.20 0.08 -10.80
C ILE A 70 -1.61 -0.49 -10.91
N VAL A 71 -2.18 -0.87 -9.75
CA VAL A 71 -3.48 -1.51 -9.67
C VAL A 71 -4.54 -0.46 -9.38
N GLY A 72 -5.53 -0.38 -10.27
CA GLY A 72 -6.62 0.58 -10.16
C GLY A 72 -7.76 0.11 -9.26
N PHE A 73 -8.63 1.04 -8.94
CA PHE A 73 -9.84 0.78 -8.17
C PHE A 73 -11.02 0.75 -9.14
N ASP A 74 -11.30 -0.42 -9.67
CA ASP A 74 -12.37 -0.63 -10.63
C ASP A 74 -13.70 -1.03 -9.93
N ALA A 75 -14.72 -1.32 -10.70
CA ALA A 75 -16.04 -1.67 -10.17
C ALA A 75 -16.01 -2.93 -9.30
N GLN A 76 -15.21 -3.92 -9.68
CA GLN A 76 -15.08 -5.15 -8.90
C GLN A 76 -14.41 -4.87 -7.54
N ALA A 77 -13.33 -4.12 -7.54
CA ALA A 77 -12.64 -3.74 -6.30
C ALA A 77 -13.55 -2.89 -5.42
N ALA A 78 -14.35 -2.00 -6.01
CA ALA A 78 -15.31 -1.17 -5.28
C ALA A 78 -16.38 -2.02 -4.60
N ALA A 79 -16.93 -2.99 -5.32
CA ALA A 79 -17.95 -3.88 -4.76
C ALA A 79 -17.39 -4.71 -3.59
N ILE A 80 -16.19 -5.27 -3.77
CA ILE A 80 -15.54 -6.05 -2.71
C ILE A 80 -15.20 -5.15 -1.52
N GLY A 81 -14.63 -3.97 -1.78
CA GLY A 81 -14.25 -3.02 -0.73
C GLY A 81 -15.46 -2.58 0.09
N GLY A 82 -16.58 -2.31 -0.57
CA GLY A 82 -17.83 -1.95 0.10
C GLY A 82 -18.33 -3.04 1.03
N ARG A 83 -18.29 -4.29 0.56
CA ARG A 83 -18.71 -5.44 1.39
C ARG A 83 -17.78 -5.65 2.58
N LEU A 84 -16.48 -5.50 2.38
CA LEU A 84 -15.48 -5.63 3.45
C LEU A 84 -15.65 -4.53 4.50
N GLU A 85 -15.90 -3.31 4.06
CA GLU A 85 -16.14 -2.18 4.97
C GLU A 85 -17.41 -2.41 5.79
N ALA A 86 -18.50 -2.84 5.15
CA ALA A 86 -19.74 -3.12 5.84
C ALA A 86 -19.57 -4.23 6.88
N LYS A 87 -18.81 -5.27 6.55
CA LYS A 87 -18.50 -6.36 7.49
C LYS A 87 -17.72 -5.85 8.68
N ALA A 88 -16.74 -5.00 8.48
CA ALA A 88 -15.93 -4.41 9.55
C ALA A 88 -16.79 -3.51 10.45
N LEU A 89 -17.64 -2.68 9.87
CA LEU A 89 -18.57 -1.83 10.62
C LEU A 89 -19.55 -2.66 11.45
N ALA A 90 -20.10 -3.72 10.87
CA ALA A 90 -21.03 -4.61 11.58
C ALA A 90 -20.37 -5.32 12.76
N ALA A 91 -19.06 -5.54 12.68
CA ALA A 91 -18.29 -6.14 13.79
C ALA A 91 -17.82 -5.11 14.81
N GLY A 92 -18.23 -3.86 14.70
CA GLY A 92 -17.90 -2.80 15.66
C GLY A 92 -16.61 -2.05 15.38
N HIS A 93 -16.02 -2.25 14.21
CA HIS A 93 -14.84 -1.50 13.80
C HIS A 93 -15.24 -0.23 13.06
N ASP A 94 -14.33 0.70 12.93
CA ASP A 94 -14.53 1.93 12.17
C ASP A 94 -13.33 2.16 11.24
N PRO A 95 -13.20 1.35 10.18
CA PRO A 95 -12.08 1.49 9.26
C PRO A 95 -12.25 2.73 8.40
N GLY A 96 -11.15 3.32 7.99
CA GLY A 96 -11.17 4.43 7.03
C GLY A 96 -11.51 3.93 5.63
N MET A 97 -12.10 4.81 4.83
CA MET A 97 -12.44 4.49 3.43
C MET A 97 -11.19 4.14 2.60
N ALA A 98 -10.08 4.86 2.82
CA ALA A 98 -8.84 4.58 2.09
C ALA A 98 -8.36 3.16 2.32
N ASP A 99 -8.40 2.68 3.57
CA ASP A 99 -8.02 1.31 3.90
C ASP A 99 -8.99 0.29 3.29
N ALA A 100 -10.28 0.60 3.27
CA ALA A 100 -11.28 -0.27 2.63
C ALA A 100 -11.03 -0.38 1.12
N VAL A 101 -10.67 0.72 0.47
CA VAL A 101 -10.34 0.74 -0.97
C VAL A 101 -9.10 -0.11 -1.25
N ILE A 102 -8.06 0.03 -0.43
CA ILE A 102 -6.84 -0.78 -0.56
C ILE A 102 -7.17 -2.27 -0.35
N ALA A 103 -7.95 -2.59 0.68
CA ALA A 103 -8.34 -3.97 0.97
C ALA A 103 -9.16 -4.57 -0.18
N GLY A 104 -10.11 -3.83 -0.72
CA GLY A 104 -10.92 -4.25 -1.85
C GLY A 104 -10.10 -4.49 -3.11
N THR A 105 -9.15 -3.60 -3.37
CA THR A 105 -8.24 -3.73 -4.51
C THR A 105 -7.36 -4.99 -4.37
N ALA A 106 -6.80 -5.19 -3.20
CA ALA A 106 -5.95 -6.37 -2.94
C ALA A 106 -6.74 -7.66 -3.08
N ALA A 107 -7.95 -7.72 -2.51
CA ALA A 107 -8.80 -8.90 -2.59
C ALA A 107 -9.24 -9.18 -4.04
N ALA A 108 -9.58 -8.14 -4.81
CA ALA A 108 -10.00 -8.30 -6.20
C ALA A 108 -8.88 -8.86 -7.10
N HIS A 109 -7.63 -8.56 -6.78
CA HIS A 109 -6.47 -8.99 -7.56
C HIS A 109 -5.67 -10.11 -6.89
N GLU A 110 -6.19 -10.68 -5.80
CA GLU A 110 -5.56 -11.77 -5.06
C GLU A 110 -4.12 -11.40 -4.62
N LEU A 111 -3.98 -10.17 -4.12
CA LEU A 111 -2.69 -9.64 -3.65
C LEU A 111 -2.63 -9.61 -2.13
N VAL A 112 -1.43 -9.77 -1.61
CA VAL A 112 -1.14 -9.58 -0.18
C VAL A 112 -0.74 -8.13 0.04
N ILE A 113 -1.31 -7.49 1.07
CA ILE A 113 -0.95 -6.13 1.47
C ILE A 113 0.30 -6.20 2.33
N VAL A 114 1.30 -5.38 2.02
CA VAL A 114 2.49 -5.24 2.86
C VAL A 114 2.47 -3.84 3.48
N THR A 115 2.40 -3.78 4.80
CA THR A 115 2.26 -2.52 5.53
C THR A 115 2.76 -2.65 6.97
N ARG A 116 3.24 -1.54 7.54
CA ARG A 116 3.54 -1.48 8.97
C ARG A 116 2.29 -1.36 9.83
N ASN A 117 1.18 -0.93 9.22
CA ASN A 117 -0.09 -0.71 9.92
C ASN A 117 -1.03 -1.91 9.73
N THR A 118 -0.54 -3.10 10.03
CA THR A 118 -1.30 -4.34 9.82
C THR A 118 -2.64 -4.34 10.54
N LYS A 119 -2.71 -3.76 11.72
CA LYS A 119 -3.94 -3.69 12.51
C LYS A 119 -5.06 -2.91 11.82
N HIS A 120 -4.73 -1.98 10.90
CA HIS A 120 -5.73 -1.25 10.14
C HIS A 120 -6.47 -2.16 9.16
N PHE A 121 -5.86 -3.27 8.77
CA PHE A 121 -6.42 -4.19 7.78
C PHE A 121 -7.00 -5.47 8.37
N LEU A 122 -6.72 -5.76 9.64
CA LEU A 122 -7.28 -6.94 10.32
C LEU A 122 -8.81 -6.98 10.27
N PRO A 123 -9.53 -5.85 10.43
CA PRO A 123 -11.00 -5.88 10.39
C PRO A 123 -11.57 -6.37 9.06
N PHE A 124 -10.82 -6.28 7.97
CA PHE A 124 -11.28 -6.70 6.65
C PHE A 124 -11.07 -8.19 6.37
N GLY A 125 -10.22 -8.87 7.15
CA GLY A 125 -9.93 -10.28 6.94
C GLY A 125 -9.13 -10.59 5.67
N VAL A 126 -8.44 -9.59 5.10
CA VAL A 126 -7.59 -9.78 3.92
C VAL A 126 -6.18 -10.19 4.33
N ALA A 127 -5.44 -10.78 3.38
CA ALA A 127 -4.06 -11.19 3.61
C ALA A 127 -3.17 -9.96 3.76
N VAL A 128 -2.45 -9.87 4.87
CA VAL A 128 -1.59 -8.74 5.19
C VAL A 128 -0.32 -9.23 5.88
N LEU A 129 0.81 -8.62 5.53
CA LEU A 129 2.11 -8.89 6.14
C LEU A 129 2.75 -7.58 6.55
N SER A 130 3.44 -7.59 7.70
CA SER A 130 4.32 -6.49 8.07
C SER A 130 5.69 -6.67 7.40
N PRO A 131 6.51 -5.60 7.30
CA PRO A 131 7.90 -5.76 6.85
C PRO A 131 8.70 -6.77 7.68
N ASP A 132 8.46 -6.83 8.99
CA ASP A 132 9.15 -7.80 9.86
C ASP A 132 8.75 -9.23 9.52
N GLU A 133 7.47 -9.47 9.21
CA GLU A 133 6.99 -10.79 8.81
C GLU A 133 7.57 -11.21 7.45
N THR A 134 7.74 -10.27 6.51
CA THR A 134 8.41 -10.56 5.23
C THR A 134 9.88 -10.89 5.43
N ALA A 135 10.55 -10.18 6.33
CA ALA A 135 11.96 -10.47 6.68
C ALA A 135 12.10 -11.87 7.26
N ALA A 136 11.15 -12.32 8.10
CA ALA A 136 11.13 -13.66 8.65
C ALA A 136 10.89 -14.72 7.57
N GLN A 137 10.14 -14.37 6.50
CA GLN A 137 9.92 -15.21 5.34
C GLN A 137 11.02 -15.09 4.30
N GLY A 138 12.05 -14.27 4.59
CA GLY A 138 13.08 -13.85 3.64
C GLY A 138 14.01 -14.92 3.17
N GLY A 139 13.78 -16.16 3.52
CA GLY A 139 14.40 -17.29 2.86
C GLY A 139 13.99 -17.36 1.41
N PRO A 140 14.59 -18.24 0.63
CA PRO A 140 14.17 -18.44 -0.75
C PRO A 140 12.68 -18.79 -0.75
N ALA A 141 11.95 -18.00 -1.49
CA ALA A 141 10.52 -18.23 -1.66
C ALA A 141 10.32 -19.48 -2.50
#